data_2ed92de4f53ef4de6de2f7565b462aaa
#
_entry.id   2ed92de4f53ef4de6de2f7565b462aaa
#
_cell.length_a   1.000
_cell.length_b   1.000
_cell.length_c   1.000
_cell.angle_alpha   90.00
_cell.angle_beta   90.00
_cell.angle_gamma   90.00
#
_symmetry.space_group_name_H-M   'P 1'
#
loop_
_entity.id
_entity.type
_entity.pdbx_description
1 polymer ?
#
loop_
_entity_poly.entity_id
_entity_poly.type
_entity_poly.pdbx_seq_one_letter_code
_entity_poly.pdbx_strand_id
1 'polypeptide(L)'
;MNRDFASSLIQLNNTFYREHSASFSDTRQAPWPGWVRTMDIALGQLDVATIEHPVRVFDLACGNMRFDNFAAGGALAAKGVDGANPSADASCPFEFYGVDSCQDLAIDAHGHALRIPNLHFQELDVLDALM
;
A
#
# COMPACT_ATOMS: atom_id res chain seq x y z
N MET A 1 -12.67 -15.12 -21.88
CA MET A 1 -11.21 -15.43 -21.93
C MET A 1 -11.03 -16.84 -21.38
N ASN A 2 -10.26 -17.70 -22.06
CA ASN A 2 -9.99 -19.04 -21.56
C ASN A 2 -9.14 -18.94 -20.29
N ARG A 3 -9.47 -19.72 -19.26
CA ARG A 3 -8.80 -19.74 -17.95
C ARG A 3 -7.30 -20.05 -18.08
N ASP A 4 -6.93 -21.03 -18.88
CA ASP A 4 -5.52 -21.40 -19.09
C ASP A 4 -4.71 -20.25 -19.68
N PHE A 5 -5.31 -19.49 -20.59
CA PHE A 5 -4.70 -18.31 -21.17
C PHE A 5 -4.53 -17.18 -20.12
N ALA A 6 -5.55 -16.95 -19.29
CA ALA A 6 -5.47 -15.98 -18.21
C ALA A 6 -4.37 -16.36 -17.21
N SER A 7 -4.30 -17.63 -16.79
CA SER A 7 -3.25 -18.13 -15.91
C SER A 7 -1.85 -17.97 -16.52
N SER A 8 -1.71 -18.21 -17.82
CA SER A 8 -0.41 -18.01 -18.52
C SER A 8 0.03 -16.54 -18.51
N LEU A 9 -0.91 -15.61 -18.71
CA LEU A 9 -0.61 -14.18 -18.67
C LEU A 9 -0.21 -13.72 -17.26
N ILE A 10 -0.88 -14.24 -16.24
CA ILE A 10 -0.54 -13.94 -14.84
C ILE A 10 0.85 -14.47 -14.50
N GLN A 11 1.17 -15.71 -14.87
CA GLN A 11 2.50 -16.27 -14.64
C GLN A 11 3.59 -15.44 -15.32
N LEU A 12 3.35 -15.01 -16.57
CA LEU A 12 4.27 -14.12 -17.28
C LEU A 12 4.47 -12.79 -16.56
N ASN A 13 3.38 -12.20 -16.11
CA ASN A 13 3.39 -10.94 -15.38
C ASN A 13 4.12 -11.06 -14.02
N ASN A 14 3.81 -12.10 -13.26
CA ASN A 14 4.46 -12.37 -11.97
C ASN A 14 5.96 -12.64 -12.14
N THR A 15 6.36 -13.36 -13.18
CA THR A 15 7.77 -13.59 -13.51
C THR A 15 8.46 -12.26 -13.82
N PHE A 16 7.85 -11.41 -14.65
CA PHE A 16 8.38 -10.09 -14.96
C PHE A 16 8.60 -9.24 -13.70
N TYR A 17 7.60 -9.13 -12.83
CA TYR A 17 7.72 -8.34 -11.61
C TYR A 17 8.72 -8.92 -10.61
N ARG A 18 8.82 -10.24 -10.51
CA ARG A 18 9.82 -10.89 -9.67
C ARG A 18 11.26 -10.61 -10.14
N GLU A 19 11.47 -10.65 -11.45
CA GLU A 19 12.79 -10.40 -12.04
C GLU A 19 13.18 -8.91 -12.07
N HIS A 20 12.19 -8.01 -12.07
CA HIS A 20 12.40 -6.57 -12.28
C HIS A 20 11.89 -5.72 -11.11
N SER A 21 11.62 -6.31 -9.95
CA SER A 21 11.04 -5.61 -8.79
C SER A 21 11.83 -4.36 -8.38
N ALA A 22 13.15 -4.47 -8.32
CA ALA A 22 14.02 -3.35 -7.95
C ALA A 22 13.92 -2.20 -8.95
N SER A 23 14.09 -2.46 -10.25
CA SER A 23 14.00 -1.42 -11.29
C SER A 23 12.60 -0.83 -11.43
N PHE A 24 11.56 -1.63 -11.18
CA PHE A 24 10.20 -1.16 -11.12
C PHE A 24 9.99 -0.19 -9.97
N SER A 25 10.46 -0.54 -8.78
CA SER A 25 10.38 0.30 -7.58
C SER A 25 11.21 1.57 -7.71
N ASP A 26 12.43 1.49 -8.27
CA ASP A 26 13.31 2.65 -8.48
C ASP A 26 12.67 3.78 -9.28
N THR A 27 11.83 3.44 -10.25
CA THR A 27 11.17 4.43 -11.10
C THR A 27 9.85 4.97 -10.50
N ARG A 28 9.39 4.44 -9.37
CA ARG A 28 8.07 4.72 -8.81
C ARG A 28 8.15 5.13 -7.34
N GLN A 29 8.85 6.24 -7.07
CA GLN A 29 9.03 6.75 -5.70
C GLN A 29 8.12 7.93 -5.37
N ALA A 30 7.80 8.77 -6.35
CA ALA A 30 6.95 9.92 -6.13
C ALA A 30 5.46 9.55 -6.00
N PRO A 31 4.71 10.21 -5.12
CA PRO A 31 3.26 10.06 -5.07
C PRO A 31 2.60 10.62 -6.33
N TRP A 32 1.52 10.00 -6.75
CA TRP A 32 0.74 10.54 -7.85
C TRP A 32 -0.15 11.69 -7.38
N PRO A 33 -0.35 12.74 -8.21
CA PRO A 33 -1.21 13.86 -7.85
C PRO A 33 -2.64 13.45 -7.47
N GLY A 34 -3.15 12.38 -8.08
CA GLY A 34 -4.45 11.81 -7.76
C GLY A 34 -4.54 11.28 -6.32
N TRP A 35 -3.46 10.75 -5.78
CA TRP A 35 -3.43 10.29 -4.39
C TRP A 35 -3.55 11.44 -3.40
N VAL A 36 -2.89 12.56 -3.67
CA VAL A 36 -3.01 13.78 -2.85
C VAL A 36 -4.48 14.17 -2.75
N ARG A 37 -5.16 14.29 -3.89
CA ARG A 37 -6.57 14.66 -3.93
C ARG A 37 -7.46 13.61 -3.23
N THR A 38 -7.19 12.33 -3.42
CA THR A 38 -7.94 11.25 -2.74
C THR A 38 -7.79 11.35 -1.23
N MET A 39 -6.57 11.57 -0.74
CA MET A 39 -6.31 11.71 0.69
C MET A 39 -6.94 12.98 1.27
N ASP A 40 -6.90 14.11 0.56
CA ASP A 40 -7.57 15.34 0.99
C ASP A 40 -9.08 15.11 1.17
N ILE A 41 -9.71 14.41 0.24
CA ILE A 41 -11.14 14.06 0.34
C ILE A 41 -11.37 13.10 1.51
N ALA A 42 -10.59 12.05 1.63
CA ALA A 42 -10.75 11.04 2.69
C ALA A 42 -10.55 11.66 4.08
N LEU A 43 -9.48 12.41 4.28
CA LEU A 43 -9.19 13.08 5.56
C LEU A 43 -10.20 14.19 5.88
N GLY A 44 -10.76 14.87 4.86
CA GLY A 44 -11.81 15.85 5.03
C GLY A 44 -13.16 15.25 5.47
N GLN A 45 -13.39 13.94 5.22
CA GLN A 45 -14.58 13.22 5.68
C GLN A 45 -14.38 12.54 7.06
N LEU A 46 -13.13 12.40 7.51
CA LEU A 46 -12.77 11.75 8.76
C LEU A 46 -12.35 12.79 9.79
N ASP A 47 -12.96 12.75 10.96
CA ASP A 47 -12.41 13.48 12.11
C ASP A 47 -11.29 12.65 12.75
N VAL A 48 -10.09 12.74 12.16
CA VAL A 48 -8.92 11.95 12.60
C VAL A 48 -8.53 12.20 14.05
N ALA A 49 -8.94 13.32 14.64
CA ALA A 49 -8.66 13.64 16.04
C ALA A 49 -9.50 12.81 17.01
N THR A 50 -10.68 12.36 16.58
CA THR A 50 -11.66 11.63 17.41
C THR A 50 -11.78 10.15 17.06
N ILE A 51 -10.96 9.63 16.11
CA ILE A 51 -10.97 8.23 15.74
C ILE A 51 -10.49 7.37 16.92
N GLU A 52 -11.40 6.58 17.48
CA GLU A 52 -11.12 5.61 18.55
C GLU A 52 -10.58 4.28 17.99
N HIS A 53 -11.03 3.90 16.80
CA HIS A 53 -10.61 2.67 16.12
C HIS A 53 -10.05 2.98 14.74
N PRO A 54 -8.94 2.33 14.32
CA PRO A 54 -8.34 2.58 13.02
C PRO A 54 -9.33 2.35 11.87
N VAL A 55 -9.31 3.25 10.89
CA VAL A 55 -10.01 3.07 9.62
C VAL A 55 -9.25 2.05 8.79
N ARG A 56 -9.94 1.03 8.32
CA ARG A 56 -9.31 0.00 7.49
C ARG A 56 -9.15 0.50 6.06
N VAL A 57 -7.91 0.42 5.57
CA VAL A 57 -7.55 0.71 4.19
C VAL A 57 -7.17 -0.61 3.51
N PHE A 58 -7.89 -0.96 2.45
CA PHE A 58 -7.60 -2.14 1.66
C PHE A 58 -6.99 -1.72 0.33
N ASP A 59 -5.73 -2.08 0.08
CA ASP A 59 -5.01 -1.81 -1.16
C ASP A 59 -4.84 -3.09 -1.98
N LEU A 60 -5.63 -3.17 -3.05
CA LEU A 60 -5.59 -4.29 -3.99
C LEU A 60 -4.55 -4.02 -5.07
N ALA A 61 -3.62 -4.96 -5.25
CA ALA A 61 -2.43 -4.80 -6.09
C ALA A 61 -1.51 -3.70 -5.55
N CYS A 62 -1.18 -3.80 -4.26
CA CYS A 62 -0.44 -2.77 -3.52
C CYS A 62 1.00 -2.55 -4.02
N GLY A 63 1.54 -3.48 -4.80
CA GLY A 63 2.87 -3.38 -5.39
C GLY A 63 3.95 -3.16 -4.33
N ASN A 64 4.73 -2.08 -4.45
CA ASN A 64 5.77 -1.72 -3.50
C ASN A 64 5.26 -0.88 -2.30
N MET A 65 3.95 -0.82 -2.10
CA MET A 65 3.28 -0.16 -0.96
C MET A 65 3.57 1.35 -0.82
N ARG A 66 3.95 2.02 -1.89
CA ARG A 66 4.21 3.46 -1.84
C ARG A 66 2.94 4.28 -1.61
N PHE A 67 1.75 3.78 -2.04
CA PHE A 67 0.48 4.43 -1.73
C PHE A 67 0.19 4.37 -0.23
N ASP A 68 0.30 3.17 0.38
CA ASP A 68 0.05 2.97 1.80
C ASP A 68 1.01 3.81 2.65
N ASN A 69 2.30 3.84 2.28
CA ASN A 69 3.30 4.67 2.94
C ASN A 69 2.96 6.17 2.83
N PHE A 70 2.53 6.63 1.66
CA PHE A 70 2.08 8.00 1.45
C PHE A 70 0.83 8.31 2.30
N ALA A 71 -0.16 7.42 2.31
CA ALA A 71 -1.40 7.58 3.07
C ALA A 71 -1.14 7.58 4.59
N ALA A 72 -0.26 6.73 5.09
CA ALA A 72 0.14 6.71 6.48
C ALA A 72 0.80 8.04 6.91
N GLY A 73 1.72 8.56 6.10
CA GLY A 73 2.35 9.85 6.33
C GLY A 73 1.36 11.01 6.38
N GLY A 74 0.42 11.05 5.44
CA GLY A 74 -0.64 12.05 5.40
C GLY A 74 -1.58 11.99 6.60
N ALA A 75 -1.95 10.77 7.02
CA ALA A 75 -2.81 10.57 8.18
C ALA A 75 -2.13 10.96 9.50
N LEU A 76 -0.84 10.67 9.66
CA LEU A 76 -0.07 11.09 10.82
C LEU A 76 0.11 12.61 10.86
N ALA A 77 0.40 13.24 9.72
CA ALA A 77 0.51 14.68 9.61
C ALA A 77 -0.82 15.39 9.97
N ALA A 78 -1.95 14.83 9.59
CA ALA A 78 -3.28 15.35 9.95
C ALA A 78 -3.55 15.30 11.47
N LYS A 79 -2.90 14.37 12.18
CA LYS A 79 -2.90 14.31 13.67
C LYS A 79 -1.88 15.24 14.32
N GLY A 80 -1.10 16.01 13.57
CA GLY A 80 -0.04 16.86 14.08
C GLY A 80 1.23 16.09 14.46
N VAL A 81 1.39 14.88 13.96
CA VAL A 81 2.58 14.05 14.17
C VAL A 81 3.54 14.21 13.02
N ASP A 82 4.81 14.48 13.30
CA ASP A 82 5.84 14.48 12.27
C ASP A 82 6.02 13.06 11.74
N GLY A 83 5.63 12.84 10.48
CA GLY A 83 5.74 11.55 9.80
C GLY A 83 7.19 11.05 9.63
N ALA A 84 8.19 11.94 9.77
CA ALA A 84 9.60 11.58 9.74
C ALA A 84 10.10 11.02 11.10
N ASN A 85 9.41 11.33 12.20
CA ASN A 85 9.76 10.90 13.54
C ASN A 85 8.48 10.69 14.38
N PRO A 86 7.68 9.64 14.09
CA PRO A 86 6.49 9.38 14.89
C PRO A 86 6.91 9.09 16.33
N SER A 87 6.34 9.84 17.29
CA SER A 87 6.49 9.49 18.70
C SER A 87 5.92 8.10 18.93
N ALA A 88 6.49 7.33 19.84
CA ALA A 88 6.07 5.96 20.13
C ALA A 88 4.58 5.84 20.54
N ASP A 89 3.96 6.96 20.93
CA ASP A 89 2.54 7.05 21.34
C ASP A 89 1.61 7.52 20.20
N ALA A 90 2.15 7.83 19.01
CA ALA A 90 1.34 8.29 17.89
C ALA A 90 0.70 7.11 17.15
N SER A 91 -0.53 6.78 17.48
CA SER A 91 -1.29 5.79 16.74
C SER A 91 -1.71 6.34 15.38
N CYS A 92 -1.33 5.68 14.28
CA CYS A 92 -1.85 5.97 12.96
C CYS A 92 -3.37 5.72 12.95
N PRO A 93 -4.18 6.66 12.40
CA PRO A 93 -5.62 6.47 12.32
C PRO A 93 -6.04 5.42 11.27
N PHE A 94 -5.09 4.87 10.53
CA PHE A 94 -5.32 3.84 9.52
C PHE A 94 -4.69 2.51 9.91
N GLU A 95 -5.37 1.43 9.51
CA GLU A 95 -4.87 0.07 9.51
C GLU A 95 -4.88 -0.43 8.06
N PHE A 96 -3.72 -0.86 7.55
CA PHE A 96 -3.53 -1.17 6.14
C PHE A 96 -3.56 -2.66 5.87
N TYR A 97 -4.28 -3.04 4.82
CA TYR A 97 -4.36 -4.41 4.30
C TYR A 97 -3.96 -4.39 2.83
N GLY A 98 -2.68 -4.69 2.57
CA GLY A 98 -2.13 -4.78 1.22
C GLY A 98 -2.18 -6.20 0.69
N VAL A 99 -2.62 -6.37 -0.53
CA VAL A 99 -2.54 -7.66 -1.24
C VAL A 99 -1.92 -7.47 -2.62
N ASP A 100 -1.02 -8.37 -2.97
CA ASP A 100 -0.38 -8.40 -4.29
C ASP A 100 0.02 -9.84 -4.64
N SER A 101 0.11 -10.14 -5.91
CA SER A 101 0.58 -11.45 -6.39
C SER A 101 2.10 -11.59 -6.40
N CYS A 102 2.84 -10.52 -6.08
CA CYS A 102 4.30 -10.49 -6.08
C CYS A 102 4.84 -9.95 -4.75
N GLN A 103 5.19 -10.83 -3.83
CA GLN A 103 5.77 -10.48 -2.53
C GLN A 103 7.08 -9.68 -2.67
N ASP A 104 7.85 -9.93 -3.73
CA ASP A 104 9.13 -9.24 -3.95
C ASP A 104 8.97 -7.73 -4.14
N LEU A 105 7.81 -7.27 -4.62
CA LEU A 105 7.48 -5.85 -4.67
C LEU A 105 7.21 -5.27 -3.28
N ALA A 106 6.51 -6.01 -2.43
CA ALA A 106 6.12 -5.56 -1.09
C ALA A 106 7.33 -5.37 -0.16
N ILE A 107 8.38 -6.17 -0.35
CA ILE A 107 9.64 -6.10 0.42
C ILE A 107 10.73 -5.36 -0.34
N ASP A 108 10.37 -4.33 -1.09
CA ASP A 108 11.31 -3.61 -1.93
C ASP A 108 12.48 -2.96 -1.15
N ALA A 109 13.56 -2.65 -1.89
CA ALA A 109 14.78 -2.06 -1.32
C ALA A 109 14.58 -0.65 -0.73
N HIS A 110 13.49 0.04 -1.09
CA HIS A 110 13.17 1.37 -0.57
C HIS A 110 12.50 1.33 0.80
N GLY A 111 12.08 0.15 1.24
CA GLY A 111 11.58 -0.08 2.59
C GLY A 111 10.27 0.64 2.89
N HIS A 112 9.39 0.84 1.90
CA HIS A 112 8.09 1.48 2.12
C HIS A 112 7.27 0.75 3.18
N ALA A 113 7.21 -0.58 3.10
CA ALA A 113 6.47 -1.40 4.05
C ALA A 113 6.94 -1.22 5.50
N LEU A 114 8.24 -0.99 5.72
CA LEU A 114 8.80 -0.80 7.06
C LEU A 114 8.38 0.51 7.73
N ARG A 115 7.85 1.46 6.97
CA ARG A 115 7.41 2.77 7.44
C ARG A 115 5.91 2.85 7.66
N ILE A 116 5.17 1.79 7.30
CA ILE A 116 3.72 1.76 7.39
C ILE A 116 3.34 1.13 8.73
N PRO A 117 2.76 1.90 9.66
CA PRO A 117 2.24 1.33 10.90
C PRO A 117 0.99 0.49 10.63
N ASN A 118 0.80 -0.56 11.41
CA ASN A 118 -0.39 -1.42 11.33
C ASN A 118 -0.62 -2.00 9.91
N LEU A 119 0.45 -2.47 9.27
CA LEU A 119 0.39 -3.10 7.96
C LEU A 119 0.18 -4.60 8.08
N HIS A 120 -0.81 -5.10 7.35
CA HIS A 120 -1.04 -6.52 7.09
C HIS A 120 -0.85 -6.76 5.60
N PHE A 121 0.12 -7.58 5.23
CA PHE A 121 0.34 -7.97 3.84
C PHE A 121 0.01 -9.43 3.62
N GLN A 122 -0.62 -9.72 2.49
CA GLN A 122 -0.86 -11.08 2.04
C GLN A 122 -0.51 -11.21 0.55
N GLU A 123 0.36 -12.17 0.22
CA GLU A 123 0.55 -12.58 -1.17
C GLU A 123 -0.70 -13.32 -1.63
N LEU A 124 -1.36 -12.77 -2.64
CA LEU A 124 -2.61 -13.30 -3.17
C LEU A 124 -2.73 -13.02 -4.66
N ASP A 125 -2.95 -14.08 -5.43
CA ASP A 125 -3.45 -13.93 -6.80
C ASP A 125 -4.97 -13.79 -6.77
N VAL A 126 -5.47 -12.67 -7.28
CA VAL A 126 -6.91 -12.35 -7.27
C VAL A 126 -7.73 -13.41 -8.03
N LEU A 127 -7.16 -14.05 -9.05
CA LEU A 127 -7.86 -15.12 -9.77
C LEU A 127 -8.01 -16.39 -8.93
N ASP A 128 -7.02 -16.70 -8.10
CA ASP A 128 -7.12 -17.85 -7.20
C ASP A 128 -8.16 -17.62 -6.11
N ALA A 129 -8.34 -16.36 -5.68
CA ALA A 129 -9.33 -15.99 -4.68
C ALA A 129 -10.78 -16.03 -5.19
N LEU A 130 -10.98 -15.95 -6.52
CA LEU A 130 -12.31 -15.96 -7.15
C LEU A 130 -12.80 -17.38 -7.50
N MET A 131 -12.05 -18.38 -7.15
CA MET A 131 -12.31 -19.79 -7.48
C MET A 131 -12.53 -20.64 -6.25
#